data_8a46b7f4261228026b352e3166c0360c
#
_entry.id   8a46b7f4261228026b352e3166c0360c
#
_cell.length_a   1.000
_cell.length_b   1.000
_cell.length_c   1.000
_cell.angle_alpha   90.00
_cell.angle_beta   90.00
_cell.angle_gamma   90.00
#
_symmetry.space_group_name_H-M   'P 1'
#
loop_
_entity.id
_entity.type
_entity.pdbx_description
1 polymer ?
#
loop_
_entity_poly.entity_id
_entity_poly.type
_entity_poly.pdbx_seq_one_letter_code
_entity_poly.pdbx_strand_id
1 'polypeptide(L)'
;MDLHQMRNKETDDKKKGKKIDGPGAPSFFSNILTIMLVFLALVSAYSFFTERKDKTAPISLSQLALDIQNTTPNTPKVSEIDIEGADLKVIYSDGIKKDSKKELESSLTDSLKNYGVSPEALGAVKIEVKDPTGFAFWFYSLAPFFFPILLLGVLIWYLSRQVKQSGGMQAFSFGQSKARVIYPDDTAQKVTFKDVAGVKEAKEELEEIVQFLKHPQKFLDIGAQIPKGVMLMGGPGTGKTLLARAVAGEAGVPFFHLSGSEFVEMFVGVGASRVRDLFRMVKKEAPAIIFIDEIDAVGRVRGTGVGGGNDEREQTLNQILVEMDGFEPNEKVIVMAATNRPDVLDPALLRPGRFDRRVILDLPDLADREQILNIHARKKPLGEDVNLHVVAERTPGFSGADLYSDRKSVV
;
A
#
# COMPACT_ATOMS: atom_id res chain seq x y z
N MET A 1 -65.02 3.76 9.18
CA MET A 1 -63.80 4.53 9.49
C MET A 1 -62.62 3.57 9.36
N ASP A 2 -61.91 3.62 8.27
CA ASP A 2 -61.18 2.56 7.63
C ASP A 2 -59.79 2.28 8.23
N LEU A 3 -59.56 1.04 8.62
CA LEU A 3 -58.27 0.53 9.15
C LEU A 3 -57.12 0.52 8.11
N HIS A 4 -57.40 0.92 6.87
CA HIS A 4 -56.43 0.94 5.78
C HIS A 4 -55.62 2.23 5.69
N GLN A 5 -55.98 3.30 6.38
CA GLN A 5 -55.26 4.58 6.34
C GLN A 5 -54.19 4.74 7.43
N MET A 6 -54.19 3.89 8.47
CA MET A 6 -53.14 3.91 9.51
C MET A 6 -51.87 3.13 9.15
N ARG A 7 -51.93 2.24 8.15
CA ARG A 7 -50.79 1.39 7.79
C ARG A 7 -49.83 2.04 6.81
N ASN A 8 -50.22 3.10 6.15
CA ASN A 8 -49.38 3.82 5.16
C ASN A 8 -48.59 5.02 5.73
N LYS A 9 -48.78 5.36 7.01
CA LYS A 9 -48.06 6.45 7.66
C LYS A 9 -46.80 6.00 8.43
N GLU A 10 -46.65 4.71 8.73
CA GLU A 10 -45.50 4.18 9.46
C GLU A 10 -44.32 3.68 8.56
N THR A 11 -44.53 3.61 7.23
CA THR A 11 -43.50 3.14 6.30
C THR A 11 -42.73 4.25 5.61
N ASP A 12 -43.10 5.51 5.74
CA ASP A 12 -42.42 6.63 5.06
C ASP A 12 -41.39 7.37 5.92
N ASP A 13 -41.36 7.13 7.24
CA ASP A 13 -40.41 7.82 8.15
C ASP A 13 -39.09 7.09 8.40
N LYS A 14 -38.84 5.92 7.75
CA LYS A 14 -37.60 5.15 7.91
C LYS A 14 -36.61 5.25 6.74
N LYS A 15 -36.77 6.20 5.82
CA LYS A 15 -35.86 6.40 4.68
C LYS A 15 -35.29 7.81 4.55
N LYS A 16 -35.03 8.49 5.65
CA LYS A 16 -34.09 9.63 5.66
C LYS A 16 -32.90 9.31 6.54
N GLY A 17 -32.11 8.35 6.10
CA GLY A 17 -30.74 8.21 6.56
C GLY A 17 -29.99 9.49 6.22
N LYS A 18 -29.74 10.32 7.23
CA LYS A 18 -28.87 11.48 7.19
C LYS A 18 -27.50 10.99 6.72
N LYS A 19 -27.15 11.23 5.45
CA LYS A 19 -25.76 11.17 5.01
C LYS A 19 -25.03 12.22 5.83
N ILE A 20 -24.26 11.78 6.78
CA ILE A 20 -23.20 12.58 7.37
C ILE A 20 -22.12 12.61 6.28
N ASP A 21 -22.12 13.68 5.48
CA ASP A 21 -20.97 14.01 4.64
C ASP A 21 -19.83 14.34 5.61
N GLY A 22 -19.04 13.33 5.94
CA GLY A 22 -17.73 13.54 6.51
C GLY A 22 -16.90 14.35 5.50
N PRO A 23 -15.98 15.22 5.94
CA PRO A 23 -15.12 15.96 5.03
C PRO A 23 -14.39 14.95 4.15
N GLY A 24 -14.74 14.95 2.87
CA GLY A 24 -14.10 14.08 1.87
C GLY A 24 -12.60 14.29 1.92
N ALA A 25 -11.84 13.23 2.02
CA ALA A 25 -10.39 13.30 1.95
C ALA A 25 -10.04 14.12 0.70
N PRO A 26 -9.20 15.17 0.83
CA PRO A 26 -8.87 16.02 -0.29
C PRO A 26 -8.25 15.17 -1.40
N SER A 27 -8.83 15.22 -2.59
CA SER A 27 -8.34 14.45 -3.72
C SER A 27 -6.91 14.89 -4.05
N PHE A 28 -6.07 14.01 -4.55
CA PHE A 28 -4.69 14.31 -4.97
C PHE A 28 -4.61 15.58 -5.84
N PHE A 29 -5.58 15.76 -6.76
CA PHE A 29 -5.72 16.94 -7.60
C PHE A 29 -6.04 18.23 -6.80
N SER A 30 -6.86 18.17 -5.77
CA SER A 30 -7.16 19.31 -4.90
C SER A 30 -5.92 19.81 -4.16
N ASN A 31 -5.08 18.90 -3.68
CA ASN A 31 -3.84 19.24 -2.98
C ASN A 31 -2.80 19.86 -3.91
N ILE A 32 -2.64 19.34 -5.13
CA ILE A 32 -1.77 19.94 -6.16
C ILE A 32 -2.26 21.33 -6.52
N LEU A 33 -3.56 21.51 -6.73
CA LEU A 33 -4.16 22.80 -7.04
C LEU A 33 -3.90 23.81 -5.91
N THR A 34 -4.05 23.40 -4.64
CA THR A 34 -3.79 24.26 -3.48
C THR A 34 -2.32 24.68 -3.41
N ILE A 35 -1.38 23.76 -3.65
CA ILE A 35 0.06 24.08 -3.68
C ILE A 35 0.37 25.07 -4.82
N MET A 36 -0.22 24.85 -5.99
CA MET A 36 -0.04 25.74 -7.15
C MET A 36 -0.62 27.15 -6.88
N LEU A 37 -1.77 27.25 -6.22
CA LEU A 37 -2.37 28.53 -5.83
C LEU A 37 -1.50 29.27 -4.79
N VAL A 38 -1.00 28.57 -3.79
CA VAL A 38 -0.08 29.15 -2.79
C VAL A 38 1.21 29.65 -3.46
N PHE A 39 1.76 28.87 -4.38
CA PHE A 39 2.94 29.30 -5.15
C PHE A 39 2.67 30.55 -5.98
N LEU A 40 1.56 30.58 -6.69
CA LEU A 40 1.15 31.73 -7.51
C LEU A 40 0.88 32.98 -6.67
N ALA A 41 0.30 32.81 -5.47
CA ALA A 41 0.12 33.89 -4.51
C ALA A 41 1.47 34.43 -3.98
N LEU A 42 2.43 33.56 -3.69
CA LEU A 42 3.77 33.96 -3.25
C LEU A 42 4.54 34.69 -4.35
N VAL A 43 4.48 34.21 -5.61
CA VAL A 43 5.08 34.89 -6.77
C VAL A 43 4.43 36.25 -7.01
N SER A 44 3.10 36.34 -6.90
CA SER A 44 2.37 37.60 -7.03
C SER A 44 2.71 38.59 -5.91
N ALA A 45 2.80 38.11 -4.67
CA ALA A 45 3.23 38.95 -3.53
C ALA A 45 4.65 39.45 -3.72
N TYR A 46 5.57 38.58 -4.16
CA TYR A 46 6.94 38.96 -4.47
C TYR A 46 7.01 40.05 -5.56
N SER A 47 6.27 39.87 -6.66
CA SER A 47 6.20 40.88 -7.73
C SER A 47 5.67 42.22 -7.22
N PHE A 48 4.61 42.19 -6.37
CA PHE A 48 4.01 43.37 -5.78
C PHE A 48 4.98 44.15 -4.85
N PHE A 49 5.81 43.42 -4.08
CA PHE A 49 6.82 44.04 -3.23
C PHE A 49 8.02 44.58 -4.01
N THR A 50 8.40 43.98 -5.13
CA THR A 50 9.51 44.46 -5.98
C THR A 50 9.11 45.68 -6.83
N GLU A 51 7.83 45.81 -7.19
CA GLU A 51 7.33 46.95 -8.00
C GLU A 51 7.12 48.24 -7.20
N ARG A 52 7.16 48.20 -5.86
CA ARG A 52 7.03 49.36 -4.96
C ARG A 52 8.35 50.09 -4.71
N LYS A 53 9.44 49.81 -5.42
CA LYS A 53 10.59 50.72 -5.42
C LYS A 53 10.19 52.02 -6.10
N ASP A 54 10.37 53.12 -5.40
CA ASP A 54 10.04 54.51 -5.77
C ASP A 54 10.19 54.73 -7.27
N LYS A 55 9.06 54.97 -7.95
CA LYS A 55 9.03 55.39 -9.35
C LYS A 55 9.52 56.82 -9.42
N THR A 56 10.83 57.04 -9.29
CA THR A 56 11.46 58.30 -9.71
C THR A 56 11.34 58.40 -11.23
N ALA A 57 10.95 59.57 -11.75
CA ALA A 57 10.74 59.78 -13.18
C ALA A 57 12.07 59.52 -13.93
N PRO A 58 12.15 58.52 -14.81
CA PRO A 58 13.40 58.21 -15.51
C PRO A 58 13.74 59.37 -16.48
N ILE A 59 15.01 59.77 -16.49
CA ILE A 59 15.54 60.73 -17.46
C ILE A 59 16.49 60.03 -18.43
N SER A 60 16.53 60.48 -19.69
CA SER A 60 17.48 59.96 -20.65
C SER A 60 18.90 60.52 -20.40
N LEU A 61 19.95 59.79 -20.85
CA LEU A 61 21.35 60.28 -20.76
C LEU A 61 21.54 61.60 -21.48
N SER A 62 20.84 61.82 -22.60
CA SER A 62 20.86 63.08 -23.33
C SER A 62 20.27 64.24 -22.51
N GLN A 63 19.20 64.01 -21.77
CA GLN A 63 18.60 65.02 -20.88
C GLN A 63 19.53 65.28 -19.69
N LEU A 64 20.17 64.27 -19.11
CA LEU A 64 21.13 64.39 -18.04
C LEU A 64 22.32 65.23 -18.51
N ALA A 65 22.83 65.02 -19.75
CA ALA A 65 23.88 65.80 -20.34
C ALA A 65 23.52 67.31 -20.48
N LEU A 66 22.27 67.59 -20.92
CA LEU A 66 21.73 68.95 -20.98
C LEU A 66 21.59 69.58 -19.59
N ASP A 67 21.12 68.84 -18.60
CA ASP A 67 20.95 69.32 -17.23
C ASP A 67 22.28 69.66 -16.56
N ILE A 68 23.40 68.97 -16.93
CA ILE A 68 24.76 69.23 -16.46
C ILE A 68 25.33 70.49 -17.15
N GLN A 69 25.02 70.68 -18.44
CA GLN A 69 25.50 71.82 -19.22
C GLN A 69 24.79 73.16 -18.90
N ASN A 70 23.48 73.04 -18.54
CA ASN A 70 22.70 74.26 -18.30
C ASN A 70 23.04 74.93 -16.99
N THR A 71 23.70 76.11 -17.16
CA THR A 71 24.18 76.98 -16.07
C THR A 71 23.24 78.17 -15.82
N THR A 72 21.95 78.04 -16.19
CA THR A 72 20.95 79.11 -15.96
C THR A 72 20.63 79.25 -14.48
N PRO A 73 20.50 80.49 -13.95
CA PRO A 73 20.34 80.72 -12.49
C PRO A 73 19.12 80.11 -11.82
N ASN A 74 18.13 79.69 -12.59
CA ASN A 74 16.86 79.20 -12.08
C ASN A 74 16.62 77.69 -12.30
N THR A 75 17.60 76.92 -12.81
CA THR A 75 17.46 75.49 -12.97
C THR A 75 18.27 74.72 -11.92
N PRO A 76 17.67 73.68 -11.25
CA PRO A 76 18.39 72.90 -10.26
C PRO A 76 19.59 72.24 -10.91
N LYS A 77 20.81 72.41 -10.36
CA LYS A 77 22.01 71.79 -10.85
C LYS A 77 22.17 70.38 -10.38
N VAL A 78 22.73 69.52 -11.21
CA VAL A 78 23.10 68.16 -10.79
C VAL A 78 24.22 68.25 -9.75
N SER A 79 23.97 67.79 -8.54
CA SER A 79 24.90 67.81 -7.42
C SER A 79 25.73 66.55 -7.31
N GLU A 80 25.10 65.39 -7.44
CA GLU A 80 25.72 64.09 -7.23
C GLU A 80 25.14 63.06 -8.17
N ILE A 81 25.93 62.13 -8.68
CA ILE A 81 25.53 60.99 -9.50
C ILE A 81 26.08 59.73 -8.85
N ASP A 82 25.19 58.91 -8.31
CA ASP A 82 25.50 57.56 -7.80
C ASP A 82 25.40 56.55 -8.95
N ILE A 83 26.44 55.80 -9.19
CA ILE A 83 26.50 54.73 -10.21
C ILE A 83 26.37 53.38 -9.52
N GLU A 84 25.30 52.67 -9.78
CA GLU A 84 25.10 51.30 -9.31
C GLU A 84 25.01 50.34 -10.55
N GLY A 85 26.13 49.85 -11.05
CA GLY A 85 26.17 49.04 -12.27
C GLY A 85 25.76 49.84 -13.52
N ALA A 86 24.60 49.54 -14.12
CA ALA A 86 24.04 50.30 -15.25
C ALA A 86 23.06 51.40 -14.82
N ASP A 87 22.54 51.34 -13.59
CA ASP A 87 21.59 52.30 -13.07
C ASP A 87 22.31 53.52 -12.47
N LEU A 88 21.82 54.72 -12.77
CA LEU A 88 22.32 55.98 -12.32
C LEU A 88 21.26 56.67 -11.47
N LYS A 89 21.61 57.06 -10.25
CA LYS A 89 20.78 57.91 -9.39
C LYS A 89 21.34 59.32 -9.41
N VAL A 90 20.59 60.22 -10.02
CA VAL A 90 20.97 61.60 -10.18
C VAL A 90 20.31 62.44 -9.09
N ILE A 91 21.10 63.13 -8.29
CA ILE A 91 20.64 63.98 -7.19
C ILE A 91 20.88 65.45 -7.60
N TYR A 92 19.79 66.20 -7.61
CA TYR A 92 19.83 67.63 -7.92
C TYR A 92 20.02 68.49 -6.65
N SER A 93 20.44 69.74 -6.82
CA SER A 93 20.69 70.65 -5.72
C SER A 93 19.45 71.06 -4.91
N ASP A 94 18.25 70.80 -5.44
CA ASP A 94 16.96 70.96 -4.77
C ASP A 94 16.49 69.71 -4.02
N GLY A 95 17.32 68.65 -4.00
CA GLY A 95 17.04 67.37 -3.34
C GLY A 95 16.19 66.40 -4.18
N ILE A 96 15.79 66.77 -5.39
CA ILE A 96 15.03 65.89 -6.28
C ILE A 96 15.98 64.77 -6.77
N LYS A 97 15.48 63.52 -6.70
CA LYS A 97 16.21 62.34 -7.23
C LYS A 97 15.55 61.92 -8.52
N LYS A 98 16.35 61.63 -9.54
CA LYS A 98 15.89 61.04 -10.80
C LYS A 98 16.76 59.84 -11.16
N ASP A 99 16.15 58.83 -11.78
CA ASP A 99 16.85 57.65 -12.23
C ASP A 99 17.21 57.76 -13.70
N SER A 100 18.42 57.34 -14.09
CA SER A 100 18.86 57.21 -15.49
C SER A 100 19.58 55.88 -15.67
N LYS A 101 19.85 55.50 -16.92
CA LYS A 101 20.61 54.30 -17.23
C LYS A 101 21.71 54.58 -18.19
N LYS A 102 22.91 54.02 -17.92
CA LYS A 102 24.03 54.00 -18.87
C LYS A 102 24.12 52.62 -19.56
N GLU A 103 24.82 52.56 -20.67
CA GLU A 103 25.20 51.30 -21.29
C GLU A 103 26.19 50.55 -20.38
N LEU A 104 26.02 49.20 -20.32
CA LEU A 104 26.75 48.35 -19.38
C LEU A 104 28.28 48.43 -19.51
N GLU A 105 28.79 48.59 -20.72
CA GLU A 105 30.22 48.54 -21.04
C GLU A 105 30.88 49.91 -21.23
N SER A 106 30.11 51.03 -21.18
CA SER A 106 30.64 52.38 -21.37
C SER A 106 30.92 53.08 -20.06
N SER A 107 32.03 53.85 -20.01
CA SER A 107 32.27 54.80 -18.94
C SER A 107 31.22 55.91 -18.99
N LEU A 108 30.62 56.29 -17.83
CA LEU A 108 29.67 57.40 -17.77
C LEU A 108 30.30 58.70 -18.25
N THR A 109 31.58 58.96 -17.89
CA THR A 109 32.30 60.12 -18.27
C THR A 109 32.56 60.24 -19.78
N ASP A 110 32.80 59.11 -20.44
CA ASP A 110 33.00 59.12 -21.90
C ASP A 110 31.64 59.26 -22.62
N SER A 111 30.62 58.62 -22.10
CA SER A 111 29.23 58.78 -22.62
C SER A 111 28.76 60.22 -22.54
N LEU A 112 28.96 60.92 -21.39
CA LEU A 112 28.60 62.32 -21.21
C LEU A 112 29.43 63.26 -22.08
N LYS A 113 30.73 62.98 -22.28
CA LYS A 113 31.61 63.76 -23.23
C LYS A 113 31.09 63.61 -24.66
N ASN A 114 30.67 62.40 -25.06
CA ASN A 114 30.08 62.16 -26.40
C ASN A 114 28.75 62.92 -26.61
N TYR A 115 28.02 63.19 -25.53
CA TYR A 115 26.86 64.11 -25.55
C TYR A 115 27.21 65.58 -25.42
N GLY A 116 28.52 65.95 -25.46
CA GLY A 116 29.01 67.33 -25.54
C GLY A 116 29.27 68.01 -24.20
N VAL A 117 29.21 67.25 -23.05
CA VAL A 117 29.47 67.83 -21.73
C VAL A 117 30.94 68.17 -21.59
N SER A 118 31.27 69.45 -21.24
CA SER A 118 32.64 69.90 -21.06
C SER A 118 33.34 69.28 -19.83
N PRO A 119 34.64 69.04 -19.85
CA PRO A 119 35.35 68.48 -18.70
C PRO A 119 35.24 69.35 -17.42
N GLU A 120 35.08 70.66 -17.58
CA GLU A 120 34.87 71.58 -16.46
C GLU A 120 33.51 71.40 -15.78
N ALA A 121 32.46 71.20 -16.57
CA ALA A 121 31.10 70.90 -16.06
C ALA A 121 31.02 69.52 -15.36
N LEU A 122 31.73 68.49 -15.87
CA LEU A 122 31.88 67.22 -15.23
C LEU A 122 32.63 67.30 -13.89
N GLY A 123 33.63 68.11 -13.79
CA GLY A 123 34.39 68.34 -12.54
C GLY A 123 33.60 69.04 -11.43
N ALA A 124 32.46 69.68 -11.76
CA ALA A 124 31.55 70.28 -10.79
C ALA A 124 30.50 69.32 -10.19
N VAL A 125 30.40 68.13 -10.74
CA VAL A 125 29.41 67.07 -10.28
C VAL A 125 30.18 66.01 -9.53
N LYS A 126 29.73 65.66 -8.32
CA LYS A 126 30.29 64.54 -7.57
C LYS A 126 29.81 63.25 -8.16
N ILE A 127 30.70 62.41 -8.68
CA ILE A 127 30.37 61.10 -9.22
C ILE A 127 30.90 60.05 -8.25
N GLU A 128 30.00 59.25 -7.70
CA GLU A 128 30.32 58.18 -6.76
C GLU A 128 29.89 56.80 -7.36
N VAL A 129 30.84 55.87 -7.40
CA VAL A 129 30.54 54.49 -7.86
C VAL A 129 30.29 53.67 -6.62
N LYS A 130 29.08 53.17 -6.51
CA LYS A 130 28.65 52.27 -5.42
C LYS A 130 28.59 50.85 -5.96
N ASP A 131 29.43 49.99 -5.40
CA ASP A 131 29.30 48.57 -5.68
C ASP A 131 27.99 48.05 -5.05
N PRO A 132 27.22 47.23 -5.75
CA PRO A 132 26.02 46.60 -5.19
C PRO A 132 26.46 45.59 -4.13
N THR A 133 26.74 46.07 -2.93
CA THR A 133 27.12 45.26 -1.76
C THR A 133 26.02 45.32 -0.73
N GLY A 134 25.74 44.20 -0.11
CA GLY A 134 24.79 44.12 0.98
C GLY A 134 23.92 42.87 0.93
N PHE A 135 23.20 42.62 2.02
CA PHE A 135 22.30 41.45 2.16
C PHE A 135 21.28 41.36 1.01
N ALA A 136 20.74 42.49 0.56
CA ALA A 136 19.78 42.54 -0.53
C ALA A 136 20.36 42.02 -1.86
N PHE A 137 21.60 42.39 -2.21
CA PHE A 137 22.28 41.91 -3.42
C PHE A 137 22.48 40.41 -3.39
N TRP A 138 23.00 39.85 -2.29
CA TRP A 138 23.19 38.42 -2.12
C TRP A 138 21.85 37.67 -2.14
N PHE A 139 20.81 38.25 -1.51
CA PHE A 139 19.49 37.64 -1.51
C PHE A 139 18.89 37.56 -2.92
N TYR A 140 18.91 38.64 -3.69
CA TYR A 140 18.38 38.65 -5.06
C TYR A 140 19.22 37.79 -6.02
N SER A 141 20.53 37.72 -5.83
CA SER A 141 21.42 36.90 -6.65
C SER A 141 21.25 35.41 -6.38
N LEU A 142 21.04 35.01 -5.13
CA LEU A 142 20.93 33.59 -4.70
C LEU A 142 19.50 33.08 -4.63
N ALA A 143 18.50 33.95 -4.48
CA ALA A 143 17.11 33.59 -4.36
C ALA A 143 16.59 32.68 -5.51
N PRO A 144 16.93 32.90 -6.79
CA PRO A 144 16.51 32.03 -7.89
C PRO A 144 17.01 30.61 -7.76
N PHE A 145 18.11 30.37 -7.06
CA PHE A 145 18.67 29.04 -6.84
C PHE A 145 18.10 28.36 -5.57
N PHE A 146 17.99 29.13 -4.47
CA PHE A 146 17.54 28.60 -3.19
C PHE A 146 16.02 28.34 -3.16
N PHE A 147 15.23 29.16 -3.82
CA PHE A 147 13.79 29.06 -3.77
C PHE A 147 13.24 27.76 -4.38
N PRO A 148 13.68 27.31 -5.57
CA PRO A 148 13.28 26.01 -6.13
C PRO A 148 13.73 24.83 -5.26
N ILE A 149 14.92 24.88 -4.67
CA ILE A 149 15.43 23.80 -3.79
C ILE A 149 14.61 23.73 -2.50
N LEU A 150 14.29 24.87 -1.90
CA LEU A 150 13.45 24.93 -0.71
C LEU A 150 12.04 24.41 -1.00
N LEU A 151 11.47 24.80 -2.14
CA LEU A 151 10.15 24.33 -2.58
C LEU A 151 10.14 22.83 -2.82
N LEU A 152 11.19 22.30 -3.46
CA LEU A 152 11.35 20.85 -3.64
C LEU A 152 11.47 20.12 -2.30
N GLY A 153 12.21 20.66 -1.34
CA GLY A 153 12.34 20.12 0.01
C GLY A 153 10.99 20.09 0.76
N VAL A 154 10.22 21.18 0.68
CA VAL A 154 8.87 21.25 1.26
C VAL A 154 7.93 20.25 0.58
N LEU A 155 8.01 20.12 -0.75
CA LEU A 155 7.21 19.16 -1.50
C LEU A 155 7.54 17.71 -1.09
N ILE A 156 8.82 17.36 -1.00
CA ILE A 156 9.27 16.03 -0.55
C ILE A 156 8.83 15.77 0.89
N TRP A 157 8.97 16.76 1.78
CA TRP A 157 8.50 16.64 3.17
C TRP A 157 7.00 16.44 3.25
N TYR A 158 6.23 17.20 2.47
CA TYR A 158 4.77 17.07 2.40
C TYR A 158 4.32 15.70 1.87
N LEU A 159 4.93 15.24 0.75
CA LEU A 159 4.67 13.93 0.19
C LEU A 159 5.04 12.80 1.17
N SER A 160 6.18 12.92 1.85
CA SER A 160 6.61 11.96 2.88
C SER A 160 5.64 11.88 4.05
N ARG A 161 5.07 13.02 4.45
CA ARG A 161 4.06 13.07 5.52
C ARG A 161 2.74 12.43 5.09
N GLN A 162 2.32 12.67 3.84
CA GLN A 162 1.10 12.09 3.28
C GLN A 162 1.22 10.57 3.10
N VAL A 163 2.38 10.08 2.66
CA VAL A 163 2.69 8.65 2.54
C VAL A 163 2.62 7.94 3.91
N LYS A 164 3.07 8.57 4.98
CA LYS A 164 2.95 8.02 6.34
C LYS A 164 1.51 7.97 6.85
N GLN A 165 0.64 8.89 6.43
CA GLN A 165 -0.73 9.01 6.92
C GLN A 165 -1.77 8.23 6.10
N SER A 166 -1.52 7.96 4.83
CA SER A 166 -2.44 7.24 3.92
C SER A 166 -2.02 5.80 3.59
N GLY A 167 -1.29 5.10 4.47
CA GLY A 167 -0.96 3.69 4.21
C GLY A 167 -0.18 3.44 2.92
N GLY A 168 0.59 4.40 2.46
CA GLY A 168 1.37 4.35 1.20
C GLY A 168 2.47 3.28 1.16
N MET A 169 2.60 2.47 2.22
CA MET A 169 3.37 1.23 2.20
C MET A 169 2.65 0.10 1.43
N GLN A 170 1.38 0.26 1.06
CA GLN A 170 0.68 -0.77 0.27
C GLN A 170 1.23 -0.94 -1.14
N ALA A 171 1.81 0.10 -1.73
CA ALA A 171 2.45 -0.01 -3.05
C ALA A 171 3.72 -0.89 -3.05
N PHE A 172 4.37 -1.08 -1.89
CA PHE A 172 5.53 -1.97 -1.75
C PHE A 172 5.17 -3.33 -1.13
N SER A 173 3.89 -3.57 -0.79
CA SER A 173 3.44 -4.82 -0.17
C SER A 173 2.95 -5.88 -1.17
N PHE A 174 3.20 -5.72 -2.47
CA PHE A 174 2.79 -6.69 -3.50
C PHE A 174 3.35 -8.11 -3.28
N GLY A 175 4.43 -8.25 -2.53
CA GLY A 175 5.04 -9.54 -2.19
C GLY A 175 4.67 -10.09 -0.80
N GLN A 176 3.89 -9.37 0.01
CA GLN A 176 3.53 -9.86 1.35
C GLN A 176 2.42 -10.90 1.27
N SER A 177 2.59 -11.98 2.05
CA SER A 177 1.56 -13.00 2.18
C SER A 177 0.32 -12.44 2.88
N LYS A 178 -0.86 -12.67 2.29
CA LYS A 178 -2.17 -12.35 2.87
C LYS A 178 -2.74 -13.53 3.68
N ALA A 179 -1.90 -14.42 4.18
CA ALA A 179 -2.35 -15.59 4.91
C ALA A 179 -3.27 -15.20 6.07
N ARG A 180 -4.41 -15.86 6.15
CA ARG A 180 -5.31 -15.72 7.30
C ARG A 180 -4.75 -16.56 8.45
N VAL A 181 -4.42 -15.91 9.55
CA VAL A 181 -3.91 -16.59 10.76
C VAL A 181 -5.05 -16.78 11.75
N ILE A 182 -5.19 -18.00 12.26
CA ILE A 182 -6.11 -18.35 13.34
C ILE A 182 -5.24 -18.78 14.53
N TYR A 183 -5.31 -18.03 15.62
CA TYR A 183 -4.58 -18.34 16.83
C TYR A 183 -5.39 -19.28 17.73
N PRO A 184 -4.73 -20.14 18.53
CA PRO A 184 -5.41 -21.11 19.41
C PRO A 184 -6.26 -20.46 20.50
N ASP A 185 -6.00 -19.20 20.84
CA ASP A 185 -6.73 -18.43 21.85
C ASP A 185 -8.06 -17.85 21.34
N ASP A 186 -8.28 -17.85 20.03
CA ASP A 186 -9.53 -17.40 19.41
C ASP A 186 -10.63 -18.48 19.59
N THR A 187 -11.29 -18.44 20.73
CA THR A 187 -12.35 -19.41 21.08
C THR A 187 -13.52 -19.40 20.10
N ALA A 188 -13.78 -18.28 19.40
CA ALA A 188 -14.88 -18.19 18.44
C ALA A 188 -14.59 -18.95 17.14
N GLN A 189 -13.32 -19.15 16.79
CA GLN A 189 -12.90 -19.83 15.58
C GLN A 189 -12.26 -21.20 15.82
N LYS A 190 -12.12 -21.61 17.08
CA LYS A 190 -11.52 -22.89 17.46
C LYS A 190 -12.41 -24.05 17.02
N VAL A 191 -11.86 -24.93 16.22
CA VAL A 191 -12.47 -26.18 15.75
C VAL A 191 -11.62 -27.33 16.25
N THR A 192 -12.23 -28.39 16.76
CA THR A 192 -11.55 -29.58 17.27
C THR A 192 -12.09 -30.86 16.58
N PHE A 193 -11.48 -32.01 16.83
CA PHE A 193 -11.99 -33.29 16.28
C PHE A 193 -13.43 -33.62 16.70
N LYS A 194 -13.93 -32.99 17.77
CA LYS A 194 -15.35 -33.13 18.19
C LYS A 194 -16.33 -32.43 17.24
N ASP A 195 -15.85 -31.48 16.46
CA ASP A 195 -16.65 -30.74 15.50
C ASP A 195 -16.58 -31.32 14.09
N VAL A 196 -15.78 -32.36 13.89
CA VAL A 196 -15.67 -33.12 12.66
C VAL A 196 -16.37 -34.47 12.90
N ALA A 197 -17.40 -34.77 12.11
CA ALA A 197 -18.06 -36.09 12.15
C ALA A 197 -17.46 -37.03 11.11
N GLY A 198 -17.50 -38.33 11.38
CA GLY A 198 -16.98 -39.34 10.49
C GLY A 198 -15.45 -39.31 10.31
N VAL A 199 -15.00 -39.81 9.16
CA VAL A 199 -13.58 -39.82 8.71
C VAL A 199 -12.61 -40.38 9.77
N LYS A 200 -12.96 -41.52 10.38
CA LYS A 200 -12.25 -42.11 11.53
C LYS A 200 -10.79 -42.37 11.19
N GLU A 201 -10.52 -43.05 10.07
CA GLU A 201 -9.17 -43.40 9.60
C GLU A 201 -8.32 -42.15 9.41
N ALA A 202 -8.88 -41.12 8.78
CA ALA A 202 -8.17 -39.85 8.58
C ALA A 202 -7.85 -39.16 9.91
N LYS A 203 -8.75 -39.24 10.91
CA LYS A 203 -8.46 -38.68 12.24
C LYS A 203 -7.36 -39.46 12.97
N GLU A 204 -7.35 -40.78 12.91
CA GLU A 204 -6.35 -41.62 13.53
C GLU A 204 -4.96 -41.33 12.92
N GLU A 205 -4.87 -41.23 11.59
CA GLU A 205 -3.62 -40.85 10.93
C GLU A 205 -3.12 -39.46 11.30
N LEU A 206 -4.05 -38.52 11.49
CA LEU A 206 -3.69 -37.12 11.85
C LEU A 206 -3.45 -36.94 13.34
N GLU A 207 -3.90 -37.86 14.19
CA GLU A 207 -3.63 -37.76 15.63
C GLU A 207 -2.15 -37.88 15.95
N GLU A 208 -1.38 -38.64 15.18
CA GLU A 208 0.07 -38.71 15.32
C GLU A 208 0.70 -37.31 15.13
N ILE A 209 0.21 -36.52 14.16
CA ILE A 209 0.65 -35.16 13.92
C ILE A 209 0.30 -34.23 15.08
N VAL A 210 -0.94 -34.37 15.61
CA VAL A 210 -1.37 -33.64 16.81
C VAL A 210 -0.44 -33.95 17.99
N GLN A 211 -0.14 -35.22 18.23
CA GLN A 211 0.77 -35.63 19.30
C GLN A 211 2.18 -35.07 19.11
N PHE A 212 2.68 -35.08 17.90
CA PHE A 212 3.97 -34.46 17.59
C PHE A 212 3.99 -32.95 17.91
N LEU A 213 2.98 -32.20 17.45
CA LEU A 213 2.90 -30.77 17.68
C LEU A 213 2.74 -30.42 19.16
N LYS A 214 2.04 -31.28 19.95
CA LYS A 214 1.90 -31.15 21.40
C LYS A 214 3.19 -31.48 22.16
N HIS A 215 3.87 -32.56 21.75
CA HIS A 215 5.00 -33.14 22.49
C HIS A 215 6.19 -33.45 21.56
N PRO A 216 6.77 -32.49 20.88
CA PRO A 216 7.80 -32.76 19.84
C PRO A 216 9.06 -33.43 20.38
N GLN A 217 9.45 -33.18 21.64
CA GLN A 217 10.61 -33.77 22.26
C GLN A 217 10.58 -35.30 22.31
N LYS A 218 9.41 -35.89 22.60
CA LYS A 218 9.25 -37.35 22.66
C LYS A 218 9.58 -38.03 21.35
N PHE A 219 9.25 -37.40 20.23
CA PHE A 219 9.52 -37.94 18.89
C PHE A 219 10.98 -37.74 18.48
N LEU A 220 11.58 -36.61 18.87
CA LEU A 220 13.00 -36.35 18.62
C LEU A 220 13.89 -37.30 19.41
N ASP A 221 13.58 -37.60 20.68
CA ASP A 221 14.36 -38.44 21.57
C ASP A 221 14.42 -39.90 21.10
N ILE A 222 13.35 -40.40 20.46
CA ILE A 222 13.29 -41.76 19.90
C ILE A 222 13.76 -41.84 18.45
N GLY A 223 14.17 -40.68 17.85
CA GLY A 223 14.66 -40.62 16.46
C GLY A 223 13.55 -40.87 15.42
N ALA A 224 12.29 -40.65 15.74
CA ALA A 224 11.19 -40.83 14.81
C ALA A 224 11.26 -39.80 13.67
N GLN A 225 11.07 -40.27 12.45
CA GLN A 225 10.93 -39.38 11.29
C GLN A 225 9.51 -38.89 11.20
N ILE A 226 9.34 -37.58 11.40
CA ILE A 226 8.01 -36.95 11.36
C ILE A 226 7.76 -36.45 9.94
N PRO A 227 6.54 -36.66 9.40
CA PRO A 227 6.21 -36.15 8.09
C PRO A 227 6.26 -34.62 8.08
N LYS A 228 6.98 -34.06 7.10
CA LYS A 228 7.04 -32.59 6.91
C LYS A 228 5.75 -32.07 6.31
N GLY A 229 5.07 -32.87 5.53
CA GLY A 229 3.86 -32.47 4.84
C GLY A 229 2.81 -33.56 4.73
N VAL A 230 1.55 -33.12 4.77
CA VAL A 230 0.37 -33.96 4.63
C VAL A 230 -0.52 -33.46 3.50
N MET A 231 -0.86 -34.37 2.59
CA MET A 231 -1.77 -34.08 1.50
C MET A 231 -3.16 -34.66 1.80
N LEU A 232 -4.15 -33.77 1.94
CA LEU A 232 -5.57 -34.14 2.08
C LEU A 232 -6.20 -34.25 0.68
N MET A 233 -6.63 -35.43 0.31
CA MET A 233 -7.22 -35.72 -1.00
C MET A 233 -8.67 -36.12 -0.85
N GLY A 234 -9.54 -35.77 -1.79
CA GLY A 234 -10.94 -36.18 -1.78
C GLY A 234 -11.85 -35.26 -2.56
N GLY A 235 -13.09 -35.66 -2.75
CA GLY A 235 -14.09 -34.86 -3.46
C GLY A 235 -14.35 -33.49 -2.84
N PRO A 236 -14.98 -32.56 -3.55
CA PRO A 236 -15.43 -31.30 -2.98
C PRO A 236 -16.44 -31.54 -1.86
N GLY A 237 -16.38 -30.69 -0.83
CA GLY A 237 -17.35 -30.76 0.28
C GLY A 237 -17.12 -31.89 1.31
N THR A 238 -16.04 -32.70 1.21
CA THR A 238 -15.73 -33.79 2.16
C THR A 238 -15.16 -33.30 3.50
N GLY A 239 -14.89 -31.99 3.66
CA GLY A 239 -14.45 -31.43 4.94
C GLY A 239 -12.95 -31.29 5.12
N LYS A 240 -12.12 -31.34 4.04
CA LYS A 240 -10.64 -31.21 4.09
C LYS A 240 -10.18 -29.99 4.90
N THR A 241 -10.67 -28.81 4.58
CA THR A 241 -10.32 -27.56 5.27
C THR A 241 -10.77 -27.58 6.73
N LEU A 242 -11.95 -28.18 7.02
CA LEU A 242 -12.45 -28.32 8.39
C LEU A 242 -11.56 -29.24 9.21
N LEU A 243 -11.14 -30.38 8.63
CA LEU A 243 -10.27 -31.35 9.28
C LEU A 243 -8.89 -30.76 9.57
N ALA A 244 -8.30 -30.02 8.61
CA ALA A 244 -7.02 -29.34 8.83
C ALA A 244 -7.09 -28.32 9.99
N ARG A 245 -8.19 -27.54 10.06
CA ARG A 245 -8.44 -26.63 11.19
C ARG A 245 -8.62 -27.38 12.50
N ALA A 246 -9.26 -28.53 12.47
CA ALA A 246 -9.46 -29.36 13.66
C ALA A 246 -8.14 -29.90 14.19
N VAL A 247 -7.20 -30.30 13.33
CA VAL A 247 -5.85 -30.71 13.71
C VAL A 247 -5.13 -29.58 14.45
N ALA A 248 -5.15 -28.36 13.90
CA ALA A 248 -4.53 -27.20 14.53
C ALA A 248 -5.16 -26.85 15.89
N GLY A 249 -6.50 -26.85 15.94
CA GLY A 249 -7.24 -26.57 17.18
C GLY A 249 -7.07 -27.65 18.24
N GLU A 250 -6.92 -28.92 17.86
CA GLU A 250 -6.62 -30.04 18.77
C GLU A 250 -5.17 -29.96 19.25
N ALA A 251 -4.23 -29.61 18.36
CA ALA A 251 -2.83 -29.42 18.73
C ALA A 251 -2.59 -28.14 19.56
N GLY A 252 -3.48 -27.15 19.47
CA GLY A 252 -3.33 -25.87 20.15
C GLY A 252 -2.23 -25.00 19.54
N VAL A 253 -2.05 -25.03 18.22
CA VAL A 253 -1.04 -24.30 17.47
C VAL A 253 -1.65 -23.30 16.50
N PRO A 254 -0.94 -22.22 16.11
CA PRO A 254 -1.38 -21.29 15.09
C PRO A 254 -1.62 -21.99 13.72
N PHE A 255 -2.70 -21.56 13.05
CA PHE A 255 -3.10 -22.10 11.75
C PHE A 255 -3.04 -21.00 10.69
N PHE A 256 -2.13 -21.15 9.75
CA PHE A 256 -1.91 -20.22 8.63
C PHE A 256 -2.61 -20.79 7.40
N HIS A 257 -3.69 -20.14 6.98
CA HIS A 257 -4.49 -20.59 5.84
C HIS A 257 -4.31 -19.69 4.64
N LEU A 258 -4.05 -20.30 3.48
CA LEU A 258 -3.99 -19.65 2.19
C LEU A 258 -4.58 -20.56 1.11
N SER A 259 -5.21 -19.97 0.09
CA SER A 259 -5.59 -20.71 -1.12
C SER A 259 -4.45 -20.75 -2.12
N GLY A 260 -4.24 -21.89 -2.79
CA GLY A 260 -3.28 -22.01 -3.90
C GLY A 260 -3.53 -21.00 -5.01
N SER A 261 -4.77 -20.60 -5.23
CA SER A 261 -5.13 -19.55 -6.19
C SER A 261 -4.59 -18.16 -5.83
N GLU A 262 -4.36 -17.88 -4.55
CA GLU A 262 -3.81 -16.60 -4.09
C GLU A 262 -2.32 -16.42 -4.43
N PHE A 263 -1.63 -17.50 -4.79
CA PHE A 263 -0.25 -17.44 -5.28
C PHE A 263 -0.17 -17.15 -6.78
N VAL A 264 -1.27 -17.33 -7.53
CA VAL A 264 -1.30 -17.11 -8.98
C VAL A 264 -1.61 -15.64 -9.25
N GLU A 265 -0.60 -14.90 -9.70
CA GLU A 265 -0.71 -13.48 -10.06
C GLU A 265 -0.28 -13.26 -11.51
N MET A 266 -0.59 -12.10 -12.09
CA MET A 266 -0.16 -11.75 -13.44
C MET A 266 1.33 -11.39 -13.55
N PHE A 267 1.97 -11.07 -12.41
CA PHE A 267 3.37 -10.62 -12.38
C PHE A 267 4.29 -11.75 -11.94
N VAL A 268 5.27 -12.06 -12.78
CA VAL A 268 6.25 -13.11 -12.52
C VAL A 268 7.05 -12.83 -11.24
N GLY A 269 7.15 -13.84 -10.37
CA GLY A 269 7.94 -13.80 -9.13
C GLY A 269 7.17 -13.31 -7.90
N VAL A 270 5.96 -12.78 -8.03
CA VAL A 270 5.15 -12.34 -6.88
C VAL A 270 4.68 -13.54 -6.06
N GLY A 271 4.21 -14.61 -6.70
CA GLY A 271 3.80 -15.85 -6.03
C GLY A 271 4.95 -16.48 -5.24
N ALA A 272 6.12 -16.60 -5.84
CA ALA A 272 7.32 -17.12 -5.15
C ALA A 272 7.75 -16.25 -3.95
N SER A 273 7.60 -14.93 -4.05
CA SER A 273 7.85 -14.02 -2.92
C SER A 273 6.87 -14.23 -1.78
N ARG A 274 5.57 -14.39 -2.07
CA ARG A 274 4.53 -14.69 -1.07
C ARG A 274 4.77 -16.02 -0.36
N VAL A 275 5.23 -17.04 -1.10
CA VAL A 275 5.61 -18.33 -0.49
C VAL A 275 6.74 -18.11 0.52
N ARG A 276 7.82 -17.45 0.14
CA ARG A 276 8.95 -17.18 1.06
C ARG A 276 8.51 -16.39 2.30
N ASP A 277 7.67 -15.40 2.12
CA ASP A 277 7.19 -14.60 3.24
C ASP A 277 6.28 -15.40 4.18
N LEU A 278 5.39 -16.26 3.63
CA LEU A 278 4.56 -17.16 4.42
C LEU A 278 5.42 -18.09 5.27
N PHE A 279 6.37 -18.80 4.65
CA PHE A 279 7.23 -19.75 5.36
C PHE A 279 8.11 -19.06 6.41
N ARG A 280 8.64 -17.87 6.11
CA ARG A 280 9.39 -17.06 7.07
C ARG A 280 8.54 -16.61 8.26
N MET A 281 7.28 -16.26 8.02
CA MET A 281 6.33 -15.86 9.06
C MET A 281 6.01 -17.03 9.98
N VAL A 282 5.71 -18.18 9.40
CA VAL A 282 5.35 -19.40 10.15
C VAL A 282 6.51 -19.95 10.97
N LYS A 283 7.73 -19.91 10.44
CA LYS A 283 8.95 -20.32 11.20
C LYS A 283 9.15 -19.49 12.48
N LYS A 284 8.70 -18.24 12.51
CA LYS A 284 8.76 -17.40 13.71
C LYS A 284 7.72 -17.75 14.77
N GLU A 285 6.60 -18.32 14.34
CA GLU A 285 5.46 -18.68 15.18
C GLU A 285 5.40 -20.18 15.52
N ALA A 286 6.47 -20.92 15.21
CA ALA A 286 6.53 -22.36 15.48
C ALA A 286 6.43 -22.69 17.00
N PRO A 287 5.67 -23.73 17.38
CA PRO A 287 5.05 -24.74 16.51
C PRO A 287 3.79 -24.24 15.80
N ALA A 288 3.62 -24.55 14.51
CA ALA A 288 2.51 -24.04 13.69
C ALA A 288 2.15 -24.97 12.53
N ILE A 289 0.95 -24.76 11.96
CA ILE A 289 0.50 -25.44 10.75
C ILE A 289 0.34 -24.42 9.62
N ILE A 290 0.93 -24.72 8.45
CA ILE A 290 0.59 -24.09 7.17
C ILE A 290 -0.47 -24.94 6.50
N PHE A 291 -1.55 -24.34 6.04
CA PHE A 291 -2.55 -25.01 5.24
C PHE A 291 -2.72 -24.30 3.88
N ILE A 292 -2.47 -25.04 2.82
CA ILE A 292 -2.63 -24.58 1.44
C ILE A 292 -3.83 -25.30 0.84
N ASP A 293 -4.94 -24.60 0.72
CA ASP A 293 -6.13 -25.15 0.07
C ASP A 293 -6.02 -25.04 -1.45
N GLU A 294 -6.65 -25.94 -2.19
CA GLU A 294 -6.63 -25.97 -3.66
C GLU A 294 -5.20 -25.91 -4.24
N ILE A 295 -4.30 -26.75 -3.69
CA ILE A 295 -2.89 -26.76 -4.12
C ILE A 295 -2.71 -27.05 -5.62
N ASP A 296 -3.69 -27.70 -6.25
CA ASP A 296 -3.72 -27.98 -7.69
C ASP A 296 -3.77 -26.70 -8.55
N ALA A 297 -4.12 -25.53 -7.99
CA ALA A 297 -4.01 -24.26 -8.68
C ALA A 297 -2.56 -23.93 -9.10
N VAL A 298 -1.57 -24.31 -8.27
CA VAL A 298 -0.14 -24.09 -8.50
C VAL A 298 0.63 -25.38 -8.75
N GLY A 299 0.15 -26.51 -8.22
CA GLY A 299 0.83 -27.80 -8.20
C GLY A 299 0.50 -28.73 -9.37
N ARG A 300 -0.03 -28.23 -10.48
CA ARG A 300 -0.40 -29.06 -11.64
C ARG A 300 0.82 -29.49 -12.44
N VAL A 301 0.76 -30.71 -13.01
CA VAL A 301 1.77 -31.26 -13.94
C VAL A 301 2.04 -30.28 -15.08
N ARG A 302 3.31 -30.16 -15.44
CA ARG A 302 3.80 -29.27 -16.52
C ARG A 302 3.11 -29.60 -17.84
N GLY A 303 2.37 -28.63 -18.38
CA GLY A 303 1.77 -28.76 -19.71
C GLY A 303 2.70 -28.20 -20.77
N THR A 304 2.66 -28.77 -21.98
CA THR A 304 3.39 -28.30 -23.17
C THR A 304 2.82 -27.00 -23.77
N GLY A 305 2.00 -26.24 -23.01
CA GLY A 305 1.33 -25.03 -23.45
C GLY A 305 2.27 -23.82 -23.46
N VAL A 306 2.38 -23.17 -24.61
CA VAL A 306 3.08 -21.89 -24.81
C VAL A 306 2.19 -20.76 -24.28
N GLY A 307 2.51 -20.24 -23.06
CA GLY A 307 1.79 -19.09 -22.50
C GLY A 307 2.38 -18.64 -21.15
N GLY A 308 2.68 -17.36 -20.98
CA GLY A 308 3.38 -16.76 -19.84
C GLY A 308 2.75 -16.94 -18.45
N GLY A 309 1.52 -17.50 -18.32
CA GLY A 309 0.91 -17.84 -17.04
C GLY A 309 1.39 -19.17 -16.46
N ASN A 310 2.09 -20.01 -17.24
CA ASN A 310 2.63 -21.28 -16.74
C ASN A 310 3.97 -21.05 -16.00
N ASP A 311 4.78 -20.11 -16.45
CA ASP A 311 6.10 -19.84 -15.87
C ASP A 311 6.00 -19.37 -14.42
N GLU A 312 5.00 -18.56 -14.09
CA GLU A 312 4.77 -18.09 -12.72
C GLU A 312 4.33 -19.21 -11.79
N ARG A 313 3.42 -20.07 -12.25
CA ARG A 313 2.97 -21.24 -11.47
C ARG A 313 4.12 -22.19 -11.20
N GLU A 314 4.96 -22.48 -12.21
CA GLU A 314 6.14 -23.32 -12.04
C GLU A 314 7.15 -22.71 -11.08
N GLN A 315 7.38 -21.40 -11.16
CA GLN A 315 8.28 -20.69 -10.25
C GLN A 315 7.75 -20.74 -8.81
N THR A 316 6.44 -20.56 -8.63
CA THR A 316 5.78 -20.63 -7.32
C THR A 316 5.83 -22.06 -6.76
N LEU A 317 5.52 -23.07 -7.58
CA LEU A 317 5.64 -24.47 -7.19
C LEU A 317 7.08 -24.81 -6.77
N ASN A 318 8.07 -24.45 -7.58
CA ASN A 318 9.47 -24.67 -7.27
C ASN A 318 9.87 -24.01 -5.95
N GLN A 319 9.34 -22.80 -5.67
CA GLN A 319 9.60 -22.13 -4.39
C GLN A 319 8.97 -22.88 -3.20
N ILE A 320 7.75 -23.42 -3.34
CA ILE A 320 7.14 -24.26 -2.30
C ILE A 320 8.02 -25.47 -2.03
N LEU A 321 8.49 -26.15 -3.09
CA LEU A 321 9.37 -27.31 -2.96
C LEU A 321 10.68 -26.97 -2.26
N VAL A 322 11.30 -25.86 -2.62
CA VAL A 322 12.54 -25.37 -2.00
C VAL A 322 12.35 -25.08 -0.52
N GLU A 323 11.24 -24.39 -0.15
CA GLU A 323 10.96 -24.09 1.26
C GLU A 323 10.69 -25.37 2.07
N MET A 324 10.00 -26.37 1.50
CA MET A 324 9.75 -27.66 2.16
C MET A 324 11.03 -28.47 2.31
N ASP A 325 11.89 -28.50 1.28
CA ASP A 325 13.19 -29.19 1.34
C ASP A 325 14.12 -28.53 2.36
N GLY A 326 13.99 -27.20 2.53
CA GLY A 326 14.76 -26.39 3.49
C GLY A 326 14.27 -26.47 4.94
N PHE A 327 13.24 -27.26 5.26
CA PHE A 327 12.85 -27.49 6.66
C PHE A 327 13.84 -28.39 7.38
N GLU A 328 14.36 -27.89 8.50
CA GLU A 328 15.13 -28.70 9.43
C GLU A 328 14.18 -29.52 10.32
N PRO A 329 14.62 -30.69 10.82
CA PRO A 329 13.81 -31.55 11.69
C PRO A 329 13.30 -30.87 12.97
N ASN A 330 13.96 -29.79 13.39
CA ASN A 330 13.66 -29.05 14.62
C ASN A 330 12.65 -27.89 14.44
N GLU A 331 12.22 -27.58 13.22
CA GLU A 331 11.40 -26.38 12.98
C GLU A 331 9.93 -26.49 13.46
N LYS A 332 9.47 -27.67 13.85
CA LYS A 332 8.13 -27.90 14.43
C LYS A 332 6.99 -27.29 13.61
N VAL A 333 7.13 -27.24 12.30
CA VAL A 333 6.15 -26.75 11.35
C VAL A 333 5.67 -27.90 10.48
N ILE A 334 4.36 -28.04 10.35
CA ILE A 334 3.74 -29.02 9.44
C ILE A 334 3.06 -28.27 8.31
N VAL A 335 3.32 -28.71 7.08
CA VAL A 335 2.64 -28.19 5.89
C VAL A 335 1.52 -29.14 5.51
N MET A 336 0.28 -28.70 5.61
CA MET A 336 -0.88 -29.44 5.11
C MET A 336 -1.33 -28.82 3.80
N ALA A 337 -1.68 -29.64 2.82
CA ALA A 337 -2.29 -29.16 1.58
C ALA A 337 -3.55 -29.96 1.28
N ALA A 338 -4.51 -29.33 0.58
CA ALA A 338 -5.73 -29.99 0.15
C ALA A 338 -5.91 -29.88 -1.37
N THR A 339 -6.42 -30.94 -1.98
CA THR A 339 -6.82 -30.95 -3.38
C THR A 339 -8.08 -31.76 -3.61
N ASN A 340 -8.89 -31.35 -4.57
CA ASN A 340 -10.01 -32.11 -5.10
C ASN A 340 -9.59 -32.97 -6.31
N ARG A 341 -8.39 -32.76 -6.84
CA ARG A 341 -7.92 -33.38 -8.08
C ARG A 341 -6.50 -33.92 -7.92
N PRO A 342 -6.33 -35.04 -7.22
CA PRO A 342 -5.02 -35.66 -7.03
C PRO A 342 -4.37 -36.12 -8.34
N ASP A 343 -5.19 -36.38 -9.38
CA ASP A 343 -4.80 -36.82 -10.71
C ASP A 343 -3.94 -35.81 -11.48
N VAL A 344 -4.09 -34.50 -11.18
CA VAL A 344 -3.39 -33.44 -11.90
C VAL A 344 -2.13 -32.93 -11.20
N LEU A 345 -1.83 -33.41 -9.98
CA LEU A 345 -0.71 -32.96 -9.19
C LEU A 345 0.65 -33.39 -9.77
N ASP A 346 1.63 -32.48 -9.70
CA ASP A 346 3.02 -32.79 -10.04
C ASP A 346 3.57 -33.84 -9.06
N PRO A 347 4.11 -34.98 -9.56
CA PRO A 347 4.70 -36.01 -8.72
C PRO A 347 5.81 -35.52 -7.80
N ALA A 348 6.48 -34.39 -8.15
CA ALA A 348 7.49 -33.79 -7.31
C ALA A 348 6.98 -33.34 -5.93
N LEU A 349 5.69 -33.00 -5.81
CA LEU A 349 5.07 -32.67 -4.52
C LEU A 349 4.96 -33.88 -3.59
N LEU A 350 4.79 -35.09 -4.16
CA LEU A 350 4.51 -36.33 -3.44
C LEU A 350 5.76 -37.13 -3.11
N ARG A 351 6.95 -36.54 -3.33
CA ARG A 351 8.23 -37.20 -2.99
C ARG A 351 8.47 -37.18 -1.48
N PRO A 352 9.21 -38.22 -0.95
CA PRO A 352 9.59 -38.22 0.46
C PRO A 352 10.31 -36.95 0.88
N GLY A 353 9.98 -36.45 2.10
CA GLY A 353 10.50 -35.18 2.62
C GLY A 353 9.68 -33.96 2.22
N ARG A 354 8.58 -34.13 1.47
CA ARG A 354 7.61 -33.10 1.09
C ARG A 354 6.22 -33.49 1.59
N PHE A 355 5.24 -33.71 0.70
CA PHE A 355 3.94 -34.27 1.08
C PHE A 355 4.01 -35.80 1.06
N ASP A 356 4.69 -36.35 2.01
CA ASP A 356 4.96 -37.78 2.12
C ASP A 356 3.81 -38.58 2.74
N ARG A 357 2.95 -37.94 3.52
CA ARG A 357 1.70 -38.54 4.02
C ARG A 357 0.50 -38.10 3.18
N ARG A 358 -0.32 -39.07 2.77
CA ARG A 358 -1.51 -38.83 1.96
C ARG A 358 -2.72 -39.36 2.73
N VAL A 359 -3.66 -38.48 3.02
CA VAL A 359 -4.89 -38.80 3.73
C VAL A 359 -6.06 -38.60 2.77
N ILE A 360 -6.81 -39.68 2.54
CA ILE A 360 -7.95 -39.69 1.62
C ILE A 360 -9.22 -39.47 2.42
N LEU A 361 -10.01 -38.50 2.00
CA LEU A 361 -11.34 -38.23 2.56
C LEU A 361 -12.39 -38.64 1.54
N ASP A 362 -12.98 -39.80 1.77
CA ASP A 362 -14.08 -40.31 0.96
C ASP A 362 -15.42 -39.65 1.29
N LEU A 363 -16.42 -39.88 0.49
CA LEU A 363 -17.78 -39.47 0.80
C LEU A 363 -18.28 -40.22 2.06
N PRO A 364 -19.04 -39.54 2.93
CA PRO A 364 -19.47 -40.14 4.20
C PRO A 364 -20.44 -41.32 3.99
N ASP A 365 -20.24 -42.35 4.77
CA ASP A 365 -21.16 -43.51 4.84
C ASP A 365 -22.48 -43.13 5.56
N LEU A 366 -23.38 -44.06 5.74
CA LEU A 366 -24.67 -43.81 6.40
C LEU A 366 -24.47 -43.28 7.84
N ALA A 367 -23.59 -43.92 8.61
CA ALA A 367 -23.35 -43.57 10.00
C ALA A 367 -22.66 -42.22 10.12
N ASP A 368 -21.73 -41.93 9.19
CA ASP A 368 -21.05 -40.65 9.11
C ASP A 368 -22.02 -39.51 8.73
N ARG A 369 -22.93 -39.76 7.76
CA ARG A 369 -23.95 -38.76 7.39
C ARG A 369 -24.89 -38.45 8.56
N GLU A 370 -25.30 -39.44 9.31
CA GLU A 370 -26.10 -39.24 10.51
C GLU A 370 -25.36 -38.41 11.56
N GLN A 371 -24.07 -38.68 11.80
CA GLN A 371 -23.25 -37.90 12.71
C GLN A 371 -23.06 -36.44 12.22
N ILE A 372 -22.85 -36.23 10.91
CA ILE A 372 -22.74 -34.91 10.30
C ILE A 372 -24.03 -34.11 10.52
N LEU A 373 -25.18 -34.73 10.24
CA LEU A 373 -26.50 -34.14 10.47
C LEU A 373 -26.70 -33.78 11.94
N ASN A 374 -26.33 -34.67 12.87
CA ASN A 374 -26.40 -34.40 14.31
C ASN A 374 -25.55 -33.20 14.72
N ILE A 375 -24.30 -33.04 14.19
CA ILE A 375 -23.48 -31.88 14.48
C ILE A 375 -24.14 -30.60 13.97
N HIS A 376 -24.69 -30.63 12.77
CA HIS A 376 -25.37 -29.48 12.18
C HIS A 376 -26.71 -29.14 12.84
N ALA A 377 -27.35 -30.10 13.46
CA ALA A 377 -28.62 -29.95 14.17
C ALA A 377 -28.46 -29.38 15.59
N ARG A 378 -27.30 -29.51 16.25
CA ARG A 378 -27.08 -29.15 17.67
C ARG A 378 -27.62 -27.77 18.10
N LYS A 379 -27.71 -26.81 17.18
CA LYS A 379 -28.12 -25.41 17.46
C LYS A 379 -29.41 -25.03 16.73
N LYS A 380 -30.24 -26.04 16.32
CA LYS A 380 -31.44 -25.81 15.56
C LYS A 380 -32.65 -26.40 16.27
N PRO A 381 -33.78 -25.69 16.33
CA PRO A 381 -35.04 -26.30 16.73
C PRO A 381 -35.50 -27.25 15.62
N LEU A 382 -35.54 -28.55 15.92
CA LEU A 382 -36.09 -29.55 15.03
C LEU A 382 -37.52 -29.85 15.48
N GLY A 383 -38.42 -30.18 14.55
CA GLY A 383 -39.74 -30.70 14.86
C GLY A 383 -39.65 -32.09 15.50
N GLU A 384 -40.65 -32.47 16.29
CA GLU A 384 -40.69 -33.77 16.96
C GLU A 384 -40.76 -34.96 15.98
N ASP A 385 -41.17 -34.69 14.74
CA ASP A 385 -41.31 -35.66 13.65
C ASP A 385 -40.03 -35.85 12.84
N VAL A 386 -38.97 -35.06 13.09
CA VAL A 386 -37.71 -35.12 12.33
C VAL A 386 -36.79 -36.21 12.88
N ASN A 387 -36.62 -37.28 12.08
CA ASN A 387 -35.65 -38.34 12.37
C ASN A 387 -34.42 -38.22 11.46
N LEU A 388 -33.27 -37.82 12.04
CA LEU A 388 -32.02 -37.59 11.31
C LEU A 388 -31.47 -38.89 10.69
N HIS A 389 -31.75 -40.05 11.24
CA HIS A 389 -31.37 -41.34 10.66
C HIS A 389 -32.08 -41.56 9.31
N VAL A 390 -33.38 -41.29 9.24
CA VAL A 390 -34.16 -41.41 7.99
C VAL A 390 -33.69 -40.41 6.95
N VAL A 391 -33.27 -39.20 7.37
CA VAL A 391 -32.68 -38.21 6.46
C VAL A 391 -31.33 -38.72 5.91
N ALA A 392 -30.50 -39.33 6.75
CA ALA A 392 -29.23 -39.94 6.33
C ALA A 392 -29.44 -41.09 5.34
N GLU A 393 -30.48 -41.93 5.52
CA GLU A 393 -30.84 -42.99 4.57
C GLU A 393 -31.24 -42.46 3.20
N ARG A 394 -31.91 -41.29 3.16
CA ARG A 394 -32.40 -40.66 1.93
C ARG A 394 -31.38 -39.84 1.20
N THR A 395 -30.19 -39.66 1.75
CA THR A 395 -29.11 -38.81 1.17
C THR A 395 -27.86 -39.63 0.79
N PRO A 396 -27.98 -40.75 0.06
CA PRO A 396 -26.79 -41.49 -0.38
C PRO A 396 -25.95 -40.66 -1.34
N GLY A 397 -24.61 -40.68 -1.15
CA GLY A 397 -23.69 -39.96 -1.99
C GLY A 397 -23.55 -38.44 -1.70
N PHE A 398 -24.25 -37.91 -0.71
CA PHE A 398 -24.13 -36.53 -0.28
C PHE A 398 -22.81 -36.31 0.47
N SER A 399 -22.13 -35.24 0.12
CA SER A 399 -20.97 -34.74 0.88
C SER A 399 -21.39 -34.02 2.16
N GLY A 400 -20.46 -33.73 3.05
CA GLY A 400 -20.74 -32.95 4.25
C GLY A 400 -21.27 -31.52 3.94
N ALA A 401 -20.86 -30.93 2.83
CA ALA A 401 -21.37 -29.64 2.38
C ALA A 401 -22.80 -29.72 1.84
N ASP A 402 -23.16 -30.82 1.15
CA ASP A 402 -24.51 -31.04 0.67
C ASP A 402 -25.48 -31.23 1.85
N LEU A 403 -25.11 -32.06 2.85
CA LEU A 403 -25.86 -32.23 4.07
C LEU A 403 -26.02 -30.95 4.89
N TYR A 404 -25.02 -30.06 4.85
CA TYR A 404 -25.13 -28.73 5.46
C TYR A 404 -26.13 -27.83 4.72
N SER A 405 -26.21 -27.92 3.40
CA SER A 405 -27.15 -27.15 2.58
C SER A 405 -28.56 -27.70 2.71
N ASP A 406 -28.71 -29.01 2.65
CA ASP A 406 -30.01 -29.71 2.70
C ASP A 406 -30.76 -29.50 4.02
N ARG A 407 -30.05 -29.35 5.13
CA ARG A 407 -30.66 -28.97 6.42
C ARG A 407 -31.53 -27.69 6.34
N LYS A 408 -31.37 -26.83 5.33
CA LYS A 408 -32.23 -25.67 5.13
C LYS A 408 -33.59 -26.04 4.56
N SER A 409 -33.67 -27.22 3.94
CA SER A 409 -34.89 -27.75 3.35
C SER A 409 -35.71 -28.54 4.35
N VAL A 410 -35.11 -28.99 5.45
CA VAL A 410 -35.73 -29.83 6.51
C VAL A 410 -36.20 -28.99 7.72
N VAL A 411 -35.88 -27.71 7.76
CA VAL A 411 -36.36 -26.70 8.72
C VAL A 411 -37.31 -25.75 7.98
#